data_de45d5e95aea6299707ddf90d7aa95b1
#
_entry.id   de45d5e95aea6299707ddf90d7aa95b1
#
_cell.length_a   1.000
_cell.length_b   1.000
_cell.length_c   1.000
_cell.angle_alpha   90.00
_cell.angle_beta   90.00
_cell.angle_gamma   90.00
#
_symmetry.space_group_name_H-M   'P 1'
#
loop_
_entity.id
_entity.type
_entity.pdbx_description
1 polymer ?
#
loop_
_entity_poly.entity_id
_entity_poly.type
_entity_poly.pdbx_seq_one_letter_code
_entity_poly.pdbx_strand_id
1 'polypeptide(L)'
;QDGWERIFDGKTLDKWDGNPEFWRVEDGTITGQTTAEKPTKGNTFIIWRGGETADFELKLEYKIIGGNSGIQYRSFEVPNEKWVTGGYQADFEAGDTYSGINYGERFRGILANRGQETVIGNDHKPTVVKQLGDTKEIQTKIKKEDWNEYHVTAKGFTFTHQINGVVTSICNDEDQKERRAKGVLALQLHAGPPMKVQFRNIKLKTLKPEAAASGAAAKGKKKALLLAGNPSHGFGAHDHLSGCTLLARILNESGLVDAEVHSLKAAGWPSDEKLASANTVIIYSDGGGGHPFNAHLDQLNALTAKGTGIVCIHYGVEVPKGPSGDKFLDWTGGYFEPNWSVNPHWVAKYNKFPEHPVTRGVKPFSTNDEWYYHMRFVEGMKNVTPILTDMPPRETLSRPDGPHSGNPDVRALRIGHFGRSEEHTSELQSRVDISYAVFCLK
;
A
#
# COMPACT_ATOMS: atom_id res chain seq x y z
N GLN A 1 11.73 -21.61 7.57
CA GLN A 1 12.19 -20.68 8.63
C GLN A 1 11.40 -19.40 8.47
N ASP A 2 10.62 -19.03 9.50
CA ASP A 2 9.63 -17.93 9.44
C ASP A 2 10.21 -16.49 9.37
N GLY A 3 11.52 -16.35 9.11
CA GLY A 3 12.20 -15.05 9.00
C GLY A 3 12.39 -14.28 10.32
N TRP A 4 12.06 -14.87 11.47
CA TRP A 4 12.27 -14.29 12.78
C TRP A 4 13.69 -14.55 13.29
N GLU A 5 14.40 -13.49 13.66
CA GLU A 5 15.69 -13.52 14.31
C GLU A 5 15.54 -13.20 15.81
N ARG A 6 16.14 -13.99 16.68
CA ARG A 6 16.24 -13.66 18.10
C ARG A 6 17.41 -12.69 18.28
N ILE A 7 17.13 -11.47 18.71
CA ILE A 7 18.13 -10.40 18.89
C ILE A 7 18.59 -10.19 20.33
N PHE A 8 18.13 -11.02 21.26
CA PHE A 8 18.62 -11.13 22.63
C PHE A 8 18.71 -12.60 23.01
N ASP A 9 19.87 -13.04 23.49
CA ASP A 9 20.18 -14.45 23.79
C ASP A 9 19.68 -14.91 25.16
N GLY A 10 19.21 -13.99 25.99
CA GLY A 10 18.83 -14.26 27.38
C GLY A 10 19.99 -14.33 28.36
N LYS A 11 21.25 -14.10 27.94
CA LYS A 11 22.45 -14.29 28.76
C LYS A 11 23.38 -13.09 28.78
N THR A 12 23.51 -12.37 27.66
CA THR A 12 24.48 -11.28 27.50
C THR A 12 23.83 -10.04 26.89
N LEU A 13 24.44 -8.89 27.09
CA LEU A 13 24.07 -7.66 26.40
C LEU A 13 24.88 -7.49 25.09
N ASP A 14 25.33 -8.57 24.47
CA ASP A 14 25.97 -8.49 23.17
C ASP A 14 25.05 -7.78 22.18
N LYS A 15 25.63 -6.82 21.44
CA LYS A 15 24.89 -5.91 20.55
C LYS A 15 23.84 -5.01 21.23
N TRP A 16 23.83 -4.90 22.55
CA TRP A 16 22.98 -3.99 23.30
C TRP A 16 23.84 -3.01 24.09
N ASP A 17 23.73 -1.72 23.76
CA ASP A 17 24.55 -0.64 24.33
C ASP A 17 23.69 0.31 25.18
N GLY A 18 23.85 0.26 26.46
CA GLY A 18 23.15 1.09 27.44
C GLY A 18 24.02 1.39 28.64
N ASN A 19 23.61 2.36 29.48
CA ASN A 19 24.34 2.72 30.68
C ASN A 19 24.38 1.52 31.67
N PRO A 20 25.54 0.94 31.97
CA PRO A 20 25.67 -0.22 32.86
C PRO A 20 25.26 0.06 34.32
N GLU A 21 25.11 1.31 34.73
CA GLU A 21 24.55 1.65 36.05
C GLU A 21 23.09 1.30 36.18
N PHE A 22 22.35 1.25 35.07
CA PHE A 22 20.90 1.02 35.03
C PHE A 22 20.51 -0.27 34.32
N TRP A 23 21.29 -0.71 33.33
CA TRP A 23 20.97 -1.84 32.46
C TRP A 23 21.86 -3.06 32.75
N ARG A 24 21.23 -4.23 32.89
CA ARG A 24 21.91 -5.52 33.11
C ARG A 24 21.07 -6.69 32.57
N VAL A 25 21.70 -7.84 32.52
CA VAL A 25 20.93 -9.10 32.36
C VAL A 25 20.60 -9.62 33.76
N GLU A 26 19.35 -9.96 33.98
CA GLU A 26 18.82 -10.53 35.24
C GLU A 26 17.73 -11.55 34.87
N ASP A 27 17.87 -12.77 35.35
CA ASP A 27 16.90 -13.87 35.16
C ASP A 27 16.48 -14.07 33.69
N GLY A 28 17.43 -14.04 32.77
CA GLY A 28 17.16 -14.20 31.33
C GLY A 28 16.47 -13.02 30.65
N THR A 29 16.51 -11.84 31.28
CA THR A 29 15.89 -10.61 30.76
C THR A 29 16.89 -9.48 30.64
N ILE A 30 16.69 -8.58 29.67
CA ILE A 30 17.27 -7.23 29.73
C ILE A 30 16.47 -6.46 30.78
N THR A 31 17.14 -6.08 31.87
CA THR A 31 16.52 -5.37 32.99
C THR A 31 17.06 -3.96 33.10
N GLY A 32 16.16 -2.97 33.04
CA GLY A 32 16.40 -1.57 33.37
C GLY A 32 15.78 -1.23 34.72
N GLN A 33 16.53 -0.54 35.59
CA GLN A 33 16.06 -0.21 36.93
C GLN A 33 16.61 1.11 37.43
N THR A 34 15.74 1.92 38.05
CA THR A 34 16.09 3.05 38.90
C THR A 34 15.65 2.78 40.33
N THR A 35 16.33 3.39 41.27
CA THR A 35 15.94 3.39 42.72
C THR A 35 15.86 4.83 43.25
N ALA A 36 15.41 5.03 44.47
CA ALA A 36 15.40 6.32 45.06
C ALA A 36 16.82 6.91 45.21
N GLU A 37 17.81 6.04 45.44
CA GLU A 37 19.23 6.39 45.57
C GLU A 37 19.95 6.55 44.24
N LYS A 38 19.41 5.94 43.19
CA LYS A 38 19.98 5.97 41.83
C LYS A 38 18.93 6.34 40.79
N PRO A 39 18.43 7.59 40.77
CA PRO A 39 17.53 8.06 39.73
C PRO A 39 18.30 8.40 38.47
N THR A 40 17.64 8.34 37.30
CA THR A 40 18.18 8.93 36.10
C THR A 40 17.92 10.44 36.06
N LYS A 41 18.83 11.20 35.41
CA LYS A 41 18.63 12.64 35.20
C LYS A 41 17.60 12.95 34.09
N GLY A 42 17.38 12.01 33.17
CA GLY A 42 16.49 12.08 32.03
C GLY A 42 16.24 10.67 31.51
N ASN A 43 15.41 10.53 30.49
CA ASN A 43 15.19 9.24 29.85
C ASN A 43 16.51 8.68 29.34
N THR A 44 16.79 7.40 29.61
CA THR A 44 17.97 6.70 29.12
C THR A 44 17.53 5.40 28.43
N PHE A 45 18.34 4.95 27.48
CA PHE A 45 17.96 3.83 26.61
C PHE A 45 19.06 2.79 26.56
N ILE A 46 18.68 1.54 26.31
CA ILE A 46 19.60 0.53 25.82
C ILE A 46 19.35 0.31 24.33
N ILE A 47 20.38 0.58 23.51
CA ILE A 47 20.28 0.66 22.06
C ILE A 47 20.78 -0.63 21.45
N TRP A 48 19.98 -1.24 20.56
CA TRP A 48 20.42 -2.40 19.80
C TRP A 48 21.38 -1.99 18.67
N ARG A 49 22.58 -2.56 18.67
CA ARG A 49 23.68 -2.29 17.74
C ARG A 49 23.78 -3.31 16.61
N GLY A 50 22.77 -4.19 16.45
CA GLY A 50 22.75 -5.17 15.37
C GLY A 50 22.33 -4.62 14.01
N GLY A 51 21.90 -3.37 13.94
CA GLY A 51 21.51 -2.69 12.69
C GLY A 51 20.42 -1.65 12.89
N GLU A 52 19.91 -1.11 11.79
CA GLU A 52 18.76 -0.20 11.79
C GLU A 52 17.48 -0.96 11.43
N THR A 53 16.35 -0.54 12.02
CA THR A 53 15.02 -1.03 11.64
C THR A 53 14.41 -0.14 10.55
N ALA A 54 13.99 -0.75 9.43
CA ALA A 54 13.22 -0.10 8.36
C ALA A 54 11.80 -0.66 8.35
N ASP A 55 11.46 -1.56 7.43
CA ASP A 55 10.22 -2.34 7.48
C ASP A 55 10.47 -3.60 8.30
N PHE A 56 9.69 -3.79 9.37
CA PHE A 56 9.94 -4.89 10.30
C PHE A 56 8.68 -5.27 11.07
N GLU A 57 8.73 -6.46 11.64
CA GLU A 57 7.93 -6.86 12.78
C GLU A 57 8.86 -7.11 13.98
N LEU A 58 8.49 -6.61 15.15
CA LEU A 58 9.17 -6.85 16.41
C LEU A 58 8.19 -7.48 17.40
N LYS A 59 8.57 -8.60 18.00
CA LYS A 59 7.85 -9.21 19.13
C LYS A 59 8.77 -9.32 20.32
N LEU A 60 8.28 -8.92 21.46
CA LEU A 60 8.94 -9.11 22.74
C LEU A 60 7.92 -9.26 23.86
N GLU A 61 8.38 -9.77 24.99
CA GLU A 61 7.62 -9.71 26.23
C GLU A 61 8.24 -8.68 27.16
N TYR A 62 7.38 -7.84 27.77
CA TYR A 62 7.79 -6.88 28.79
C TYR A 62 7.03 -7.07 30.09
N LYS A 63 7.69 -6.70 31.20
CA LYS A 63 7.07 -6.53 32.52
C LYS A 63 7.58 -5.23 33.13
N ILE A 64 6.67 -4.43 33.69
CA ILE A 64 7.01 -3.13 34.28
C ILE A 64 6.40 -3.02 35.68
N ILE A 65 7.20 -2.50 36.60
CA ILE A 65 6.83 -2.18 37.97
C ILE A 65 7.19 -0.71 38.22
N GLY A 66 6.18 0.11 38.37
CA GLY A 66 6.33 1.59 38.47
C GLY A 66 6.77 2.23 37.14
N GLY A 67 6.52 3.52 37.01
CA GLY A 67 7.00 4.36 35.92
C GLY A 67 6.42 4.06 34.52
N ASN A 68 7.17 4.51 33.52
CA ASN A 68 6.87 4.39 32.09
C ASN A 68 8.09 3.82 31.34
N SER A 69 7.85 3.21 30.21
CA SER A 69 8.88 2.71 29.32
C SER A 69 8.35 2.66 27.88
N GLY A 70 9.19 2.29 26.94
CA GLY A 70 8.80 2.17 25.54
C GLY A 70 9.84 1.45 24.68
N ILE A 71 9.37 1.07 23.51
CA ILE A 71 10.20 0.45 22.48
C ILE A 71 10.40 1.49 21.39
N GLN A 72 11.60 2.02 21.26
CA GLN A 72 11.98 2.96 20.23
C GLN A 72 12.28 2.20 18.93
N TYR A 73 11.79 2.71 17.82
CA TYR A 73 12.08 2.14 16.51
C TYR A 73 12.18 3.24 15.45
N ARG A 74 12.95 3.00 14.40
CA ARG A 74 13.29 4.01 13.39
C ARG A 74 13.76 5.32 14.02
N SER A 75 14.42 5.22 15.16
CA SER A 75 14.80 6.36 15.97
C SER A 75 16.20 6.87 15.62
N PHE A 76 16.53 8.05 16.06
CA PHE A 76 17.84 8.67 15.96
C PHE A 76 18.46 8.77 17.35
N GLU A 77 19.79 8.73 17.41
CA GLU A 77 20.52 9.07 18.61
C GLU A 77 20.63 10.59 18.73
N VAL A 78 20.37 11.12 19.93
CA VAL A 78 20.44 12.57 20.18
C VAL A 78 21.91 12.99 20.21
N PRO A 79 22.34 13.95 19.39
CA PRO A 79 23.73 14.39 19.36
C PRO A 79 24.20 14.87 20.73
N ASN A 80 25.40 14.42 21.15
CA ASN A 80 26.05 14.76 22.41
C ASN A 80 25.33 14.26 23.69
N GLU A 81 24.28 13.45 23.56
CA GLU A 81 23.60 12.83 24.70
C GLU A 81 23.73 11.29 24.58
N LYS A 82 24.70 10.72 25.29
CA LYS A 82 24.96 9.28 25.26
C LYS A 82 23.75 8.50 25.78
N TRP A 83 23.36 7.44 25.04
CA TRP A 83 22.21 6.58 25.33
C TRP A 83 20.87 7.32 25.39
N VAL A 84 20.72 8.38 24.62
CA VAL A 84 19.45 9.09 24.43
C VAL A 84 19.02 9.00 22.98
N THR A 85 17.77 8.60 22.75
CA THR A 85 17.19 8.47 21.43
C THR A 85 15.91 9.28 21.29
N GLY A 86 15.58 9.63 20.06
CA GLY A 86 14.30 10.25 19.69
C GLY A 86 13.74 9.58 18.42
N GLY A 87 12.43 9.61 18.26
CA GLY A 87 11.74 9.00 17.14
C GLY A 87 10.46 8.31 17.57
N TYR A 88 9.99 7.32 16.79
CA TYR A 88 8.76 6.59 17.12
C TYR A 88 8.96 5.68 18.32
N GLN A 89 7.96 5.63 19.19
CA GLN A 89 7.94 4.82 20.38
C GLN A 89 6.63 4.05 20.55
N ALA A 90 6.72 2.77 20.75
CA ALA A 90 5.65 1.92 21.23
C ALA A 90 5.65 2.02 22.77
N ASP A 91 4.77 2.84 23.28
CA ASP A 91 4.76 3.27 24.69
C ASP A 91 3.99 2.29 25.58
N PHE A 92 4.43 2.13 26.82
CA PHE A 92 3.72 1.41 27.88
C PHE A 92 4.17 1.87 29.27
N GLU A 93 3.30 1.68 30.25
CA GLU A 93 3.52 2.12 31.62
C GLU A 93 2.93 1.16 32.65
N ALA A 94 3.25 1.37 33.91
CA ALA A 94 2.63 0.66 35.03
C ALA A 94 1.21 1.17 35.37
N GLY A 95 0.83 2.34 34.82
CA GLY A 95 -0.50 2.94 34.97
C GLY A 95 -1.48 2.50 33.86
N ASP A 96 -2.56 3.25 33.72
CA ASP A 96 -3.69 2.90 32.84
C ASP A 96 -3.87 3.87 31.65
N THR A 97 -2.94 4.81 31.44
CA THR A 97 -3.12 5.93 30.50
C THR A 97 -2.39 5.68 29.18
N TYR A 98 -1.09 5.40 29.21
CA TYR A 98 -0.23 5.47 28.03
C TYR A 98 0.11 4.13 27.37
N SER A 99 -0.20 3.00 28.02
CA SER A 99 0.12 1.70 27.41
C SER A 99 -0.59 1.51 26.07
N GLY A 100 0.20 1.22 25.02
CA GLY A 100 -0.27 0.93 23.66
C GLY A 100 -0.52 2.17 22.78
N ILE A 101 -0.12 3.36 23.20
CA ILE A 101 -0.11 4.55 22.32
C ILE A 101 1.08 4.48 21.34
N ASN A 102 0.98 5.22 20.24
CA ASN A 102 2.12 5.54 19.39
C ASN A 102 2.61 6.94 19.78
N TYR A 103 3.85 7.01 20.23
CA TYR A 103 4.45 8.24 20.75
C TYR A 103 5.69 8.62 19.94
N GLY A 104 5.99 9.89 19.87
CA GLY A 104 7.20 10.45 19.27
C GLY A 104 8.11 11.05 20.35
N GLU A 105 9.03 10.24 20.91
CA GLU A 105 10.00 10.66 21.91
C GLU A 105 10.95 11.71 21.33
N ARG A 106 11.06 12.88 21.99
CA ARG A 106 11.85 14.02 21.47
C ARG A 106 11.61 14.29 19.97
N PHE A 107 10.40 14.02 19.54
CA PHE A 107 10.01 14.07 18.14
C PHE A 107 8.72 14.86 17.98
N ARG A 108 7.54 14.23 18.02
CA ARG A 108 6.25 14.90 17.77
C ARG A 108 5.18 14.62 18.82
N GLY A 109 5.53 14.05 19.98
CA GLY A 109 4.57 13.75 21.03
C GLY A 109 3.62 12.60 20.69
N ILE A 110 2.36 12.67 21.13
CA ILE A 110 1.38 11.61 20.86
C ILE A 110 0.99 11.59 19.39
N LEU A 111 1.26 10.50 18.71
CA LEU A 111 0.96 10.26 17.29
C LEU A 111 -0.36 9.51 17.11
N ALA A 112 -0.69 8.57 18.01
CA ALA A 112 -1.99 7.92 18.10
C ALA A 112 -2.25 7.48 19.54
N ASN A 113 -3.44 7.81 20.07
CA ASN A 113 -3.86 7.30 21.36
C ASN A 113 -4.31 5.84 21.27
N ARG A 114 -4.36 5.14 22.42
CA ARG A 114 -4.92 3.81 22.52
C ARG A 114 -6.37 3.81 22.04
N GLY A 115 -6.71 2.84 21.16
CA GLY A 115 -8.02 2.72 20.54
C GLY A 115 -8.18 3.55 19.26
N GLN A 116 -7.13 4.20 18.76
CA GLN A 116 -7.23 5.09 17.61
C GLN A 116 -6.37 4.61 16.42
N GLU A 117 -6.88 4.85 15.22
CA GLU A 117 -6.11 4.94 14.00
C GLU A 117 -6.02 6.42 13.59
N THR A 118 -4.80 6.90 13.36
CA THR A 118 -4.51 8.27 12.96
C THR A 118 -3.80 8.36 11.63
N VAL A 119 -3.96 9.51 10.98
CA VAL A 119 -3.14 9.95 9.84
C VAL A 119 -2.45 11.26 10.25
N ILE A 120 -1.15 11.37 9.96
CA ILE A 120 -0.37 12.59 10.17
C ILE A 120 -0.01 13.14 8.79
N GLY A 121 -0.60 14.28 8.43
CA GLY A 121 -0.31 14.99 7.19
C GLY A 121 0.89 15.94 7.30
N ASN A 122 1.12 16.73 6.25
CA ASN A 122 2.20 17.73 6.22
C ASN A 122 2.01 18.93 7.19
N ASP A 123 0.90 18.97 7.90
CA ASP A 123 0.64 19.91 9.00
C ASP A 123 1.21 19.42 10.34
N HIS A 124 1.86 18.26 10.35
CA HIS A 124 2.50 17.60 11.48
C HIS A 124 1.54 17.19 12.61
N LYS A 125 0.22 17.23 12.38
CA LYS A 125 -0.79 16.94 13.41
C LYS A 125 -1.48 15.60 13.16
N PRO A 126 -1.61 14.75 14.20
CA PRO A 126 -2.38 13.53 14.08
C PRO A 126 -3.87 13.81 13.98
N THR A 127 -4.51 13.29 12.96
CA THR A 127 -5.97 13.30 12.77
C THR A 127 -6.52 11.91 12.97
N VAL A 128 -7.49 11.74 13.86
CA VAL A 128 -8.14 10.45 14.10
C VAL A 128 -9.05 10.13 12.91
N VAL A 129 -8.76 9.02 12.23
CA VAL A 129 -9.54 8.56 11.06
C VAL A 129 -10.42 7.36 11.38
N LYS A 130 -10.13 6.65 12.48
CA LYS A 130 -10.92 5.50 12.91
C LYS A 130 -10.76 5.23 14.41
N GLN A 131 -11.86 4.77 15.04
CA GLN A 131 -11.82 4.16 16.38
C GLN A 131 -11.62 2.65 16.21
N LEU A 132 -10.61 2.09 16.86
CA LEU A 132 -10.27 0.67 16.82
C LEU A 132 -11.00 -0.13 17.90
N GLY A 133 -11.45 0.56 18.97
CA GLY A 133 -12.15 -0.01 20.09
C GLY A 133 -12.22 0.95 21.27
N ASP A 134 -12.95 0.56 22.30
CA ASP A 134 -12.98 1.32 23.57
C ASP A 134 -11.65 1.23 24.31
N THR A 135 -11.09 2.36 24.69
CA THR A 135 -9.76 2.44 25.32
C THR A 135 -9.71 1.73 26.67
N LYS A 136 -10.83 1.71 27.44
CA LYS A 136 -10.90 1.01 28.73
C LYS A 136 -10.98 -0.50 28.53
N GLU A 137 -11.72 -0.97 27.53
CA GLU A 137 -11.77 -2.40 27.18
C GLU A 137 -10.40 -2.90 26.73
N ILE A 138 -9.69 -2.14 25.88
CA ILE A 138 -8.32 -2.48 25.45
C ILE A 138 -7.40 -2.54 26.69
N GLN A 139 -7.53 -1.59 27.63
CA GLN A 139 -6.74 -1.59 28.86
C GLN A 139 -6.93 -2.86 29.71
N THR A 140 -8.12 -3.43 29.75
CA THR A 140 -8.37 -4.68 30.51
C THR A 140 -7.57 -5.88 29.97
N LYS A 141 -7.03 -5.81 28.77
CA LYS A 141 -6.19 -6.86 28.16
C LYS A 141 -4.71 -6.75 28.53
N ILE A 142 -4.32 -5.64 29.15
CA ILE A 142 -2.95 -5.37 29.57
C ILE A 142 -2.81 -5.79 31.04
N LYS A 143 -1.88 -6.71 31.29
CA LYS A 143 -1.67 -7.28 32.63
C LYS A 143 -0.79 -6.35 33.44
N LYS A 144 -1.25 -5.97 34.62
CA LYS A 144 -0.50 -5.11 35.52
C LYS A 144 0.60 -5.90 36.23
N GLU A 145 1.82 -5.36 36.25
CA GLU A 145 3.00 -5.95 36.90
C GLU A 145 3.29 -7.41 36.52
N ASP A 146 2.83 -7.81 35.31
CA ASP A 146 3.03 -9.15 34.78
C ASP A 146 3.50 -9.09 33.32
N TRP A 147 3.85 -10.23 32.75
CA TRP A 147 4.35 -10.33 31.40
C TRP A 147 3.26 -10.05 30.36
N ASN A 148 3.54 -9.08 29.47
CA ASN A 148 2.73 -8.75 28.31
C ASN A 148 3.54 -8.94 27.05
N GLU A 149 2.96 -9.48 26.00
CA GLU A 149 3.57 -9.48 24.66
C GLU A 149 3.30 -8.12 24.00
N TYR A 150 4.35 -7.48 23.49
CA TYR A 150 4.23 -6.34 22.61
C TYR A 150 4.64 -6.75 21.20
N HIS A 151 3.77 -6.48 20.22
CA HIS A 151 4.04 -6.68 18.80
C HIS A 151 3.97 -5.33 18.07
N VAL A 152 5.07 -4.90 17.49
CA VAL A 152 5.19 -3.70 16.68
C VAL A 152 5.35 -4.12 15.23
N THR A 153 4.50 -3.61 14.35
CA THR A 153 4.66 -3.76 12.90
C THR A 153 4.89 -2.38 12.30
N ALA A 154 6.01 -2.20 11.59
CA ALA A 154 6.29 -1.03 10.79
C ALA A 154 6.41 -1.44 9.33
N LYS A 155 5.42 -1.07 8.50
CA LYS A 155 5.38 -1.39 7.08
C LYS A 155 5.12 -0.11 6.28
N GLY A 156 6.06 0.28 5.41
CA GLY A 156 6.04 1.62 4.83
C GLY A 156 6.03 2.68 5.94
N PHE A 157 5.04 3.53 5.98
CA PHE A 157 4.86 4.53 7.03
C PHE A 157 3.61 4.28 7.90
N THR A 158 3.12 3.05 7.90
CA THR A 158 2.06 2.59 8.81
C THR A 158 2.69 1.84 9.98
N PHE A 159 2.37 2.25 11.19
CA PHE A 159 2.86 1.68 12.44
C PHE A 159 1.69 1.12 13.24
N THR A 160 1.67 -0.20 13.40
CA THR A 160 0.64 -0.91 14.16
C THR A 160 1.23 -1.43 15.47
N HIS A 161 0.63 -1.07 16.58
CA HIS A 161 0.96 -1.57 17.91
C HIS A 161 -0.08 -2.55 18.39
N GLN A 162 0.37 -3.66 18.95
CA GLN A 162 -0.49 -4.66 19.57
C GLN A 162 0.08 -5.04 20.94
N ILE A 163 -0.80 -5.21 21.93
CA ILE A 163 -0.45 -5.79 23.23
C ILE A 163 -1.35 -7.00 23.47
N ASN A 164 -0.76 -8.14 23.79
CA ASN A 164 -1.46 -9.41 24.02
C ASN A 164 -2.43 -9.79 22.86
N GLY A 165 -2.01 -9.52 21.62
CA GLY A 165 -2.79 -9.81 20.40
C GLY A 165 -3.88 -8.82 20.07
N VAL A 166 -4.10 -7.78 20.89
CA VAL A 166 -5.08 -6.72 20.64
C VAL A 166 -4.40 -5.52 20.01
N VAL A 167 -4.91 -5.02 18.87
CA VAL A 167 -4.42 -3.79 18.27
C VAL A 167 -4.76 -2.60 19.17
N THR A 168 -3.73 -1.91 19.63
CA THR A 168 -3.87 -0.79 20.56
C THR A 168 -3.85 0.56 19.87
N SER A 169 -3.05 0.72 18.81
CA SER A 169 -3.02 1.95 18.02
C SER A 169 -2.47 1.67 16.61
N ILE A 170 -2.90 2.49 15.65
CA ILE A 170 -2.35 2.53 14.29
C ILE A 170 -2.03 4.00 13.96
N CYS A 171 -0.82 4.25 13.48
CA CYS A 171 -0.40 5.55 13.00
C CYS A 171 0.04 5.45 11.54
N ASN A 172 -0.60 6.20 10.65
CA ASN A 172 -0.22 6.36 9.26
C ASN A 172 0.50 7.72 9.12
N ASP A 173 1.81 7.69 9.00
CA ASP A 173 2.62 8.91 8.95
C ASP A 173 2.89 9.32 7.51
N GLU A 174 2.05 10.21 6.99
CA GLU A 174 2.16 10.76 5.63
C GLU A 174 2.99 12.06 5.58
N ASP A 175 3.48 12.53 6.73
CA ASP A 175 4.33 13.72 6.82
C ASP A 175 5.69 13.50 6.14
N GLN A 176 5.83 13.95 4.92
CA GLN A 176 7.03 13.71 4.11
C GLN A 176 8.29 14.40 4.63
N LYS A 177 8.14 15.40 5.49
CA LYS A 177 9.28 16.18 6.03
C LYS A 177 9.86 15.52 7.29
N GLU A 178 8.98 15.04 8.16
CA GLU A 178 9.37 14.59 9.50
C GLU A 178 9.40 13.06 9.65
N ARG A 179 8.65 12.32 8.81
CA ARG A 179 8.60 10.85 8.90
C ARG A 179 9.96 10.20 8.66
N ARG A 180 10.22 9.14 9.38
CA ARG A 180 11.48 8.40 9.30
C ARG A 180 11.28 7.02 8.71
N ALA A 181 12.07 6.71 7.68
CA ALA A 181 11.99 5.43 6.98
C ALA A 181 12.78 4.32 7.69
N LYS A 182 13.80 4.68 8.49
CA LYS A 182 14.67 3.75 9.21
C LYS A 182 15.37 4.43 10.37
N GLY A 183 15.95 3.66 11.27
CA GLY A 183 16.73 4.13 12.39
C GLY A 183 16.98 3.05 13.43
N VAL A 184 17.54 3.43 14.58
CA VAL A 184 17.89 2.50 15.65
C VAL A 184 16.66 1.95 16.37
N LEU A 185 16.84 0.76 16.96
CA LEU A 185 15.94 0.11 17.91
C LEU A 185 16.51 0.30 19.31
N ALA A 186 15.67 0.71 20.28
CA ALA A 186 16.11 0.85 21.66
C ALA A 186 14.95 0.59 22.65
N LEU A 187 15.32 0.31 23.92
CA LEU A 187 14.38 0.13 25.00
C LEU A 187 14.59 1.24 26.03
N GLN A 188 13.51 1.84 26.51
CA GLN A 188 13.54 3.00 27.38
C GLN A 188 13.54 2.64 28.85
N LEU A 189 14.29 3.40 29.65
CA LEU A 189 14.13 3.55 31.09
C LEU A 189 13.80 5.02 31.36
N HIS A 190 12.55 5.29 31.76
CA HIS A 190 12.04 6.64 31.92
C HIS A 190 12.53 7.28 33.23
N ALA A 191 12.83 8.57 33.16
CA ALA A 191 13.11 9.36 34.37
C ALA A 191 11.85 9.56 35.22
N GLY A 192 12.01 9.53 36.53
CA GLY A 192 10.87 9.72 37.44
C GLY A 192 11.02 8.89 38.71
N PRO A 193 9.90 8.49 39.31
CA PRO A 193 9.89 7.62 40.47
C PRO A 193 10.65 6.30 40.21
N PRO A 194 11.13 5.63 41.28
CA PRO A 194 11.77 4.30 41.14
C PRO A 194 10.94 3.33 40.29
N MET A 195 11.59 2.67 39.36
CA MET A 195 10.92 1.73 38.46
C MET A 195 11.83 0.56 38.09
N LYS A 196 11.23 -0.55 37.71
CA LYS A 196 11.91 -1.69 37.11
C LYS A 196 11.17 -2.13 35.85
N VAL A 197 11.88 -2.25 34.73
CA VAL A 197 11.35 -2.80 33.48
C VAL A 197 12.21 -3.97 33.03
N GLN A 198 11.58 -4.99 32.54
CA GLN A 198 12.21 -6.22 32.08
C GLN A 198 11.72 -6.60 30.70
N PHE A 199 12.62 -7.06 29.82
CA PHE A 199 12.34 -7.50 28.45
C PHE A 199 12.93 -8.88 28.19
N ARG A 200 12.19 -9.73 27.52
CA ARG A 200 12.63 -11.05 27.10
C ARG A 200 12.01 -11.48 25.78
N ASN A 201 12.46 -12.61 25.24
CA ASN A 201 11.92 -13.19 23.99
C ASN A 201 11.90 -12.21 22.82
N ILE A 202 12.92 -11.34 22.75
CA ILE A 202 13.01 -10.27 21.74
C ILE A 202 13.35 -10.89 20.39
N LYS A 203 12.39 -10.79 19.46
CA LYS A 203 12.51 -11.33 18.09
C LYS A 203 12.21 -10.23 17.10
N LEU A 204 13.08 -10.08 16.14
CA LEU A 204 12.96 -9.14 15.01
C LEU A 204 12.79 -9.93 13.71
N LYS A 205 11.85 -9.52 12.90
CA LYS A 205 11.70 -9.98 11.53
C LYS A 205 11.82 -8.77 10.61
N THR A 206 12.92 -8.70 9.90
CA THR A 206 13.04 -7.72 8.82
C THR A 206 12.03 -8.11 7.75
N LEU A 207 11.05 -7.28 7.56
CA LEU A 207 10.18 -7.41 6.41
C LEU A 207 11.03 -6.99 5.22
N LYS A 208 11.16 -7.87 4.24
CA LYS A 208 11.60 -7.38 2.94
C LYS A 208 10.63 -6.26 2.63
N PRO A 209 11.07 -5.08 2.23
CA PRO A 209 10.17 -4.13 1.63
C PRO A 209 9.38 -4.97 0.65
N GLU A 210 8.05 -5.03 0.82
CA GLU A 210 7.20 -5.73 -0.15
C GLU A 210 7.63 -5.09 -1.44
N ALA A 211 8.22 -5.86 -2.32
CA ALA A 211 8.95 -5.34 -3.43
C ALA A 211 8.11 -4.22 -4.08
N ALA A 212 8.39 -3.00 -3.76
CA ALA A 212 8.47 -1.97 -4.76
C ALA A 212 9.45 -2.60 -5.74
N ALA A 213 8.93 -3.19 -6.81
CA ALA A 213 9.59 -4.12 -7.72
C ALA A 213 11.10 -4.01 -7.63
N SER A 214 11.72 -5.05 -7.07
CA SER A 214 13.12 -5.14 -6.74
C SER A 214 13.97 -4.56 -7.85
N GLY A 215 14.83 -3.64 -7.50
CA GLY A 215 15.94 -3.23 -8.31
C GLY A 215 16.01 -1.73 -8.53
N ALA A 216 16.58 -1.05 -7.55
CA ALA A 216 17.57 -0.03 -7.90
C ALA A 216 18.20 0.53 -6.62
N ALA A 217 19.45 0.25 -6.39
CA ALA A 217 20.37 1.31 -6.01
C ALA A 217 19.99 2.58 -6.76
N ALA A 218 19.92 3.72 -6.08
CA ALA A 218 19.74 5.07 -6.60
C ALA A 218 19.66 5.22 -8.13
N LYS A 219 18.59 4.74 -8.76
CA LYS A 219 18.21 5.09 -10.12
C LYS A 219 17.10 6.12 -10.02
N GLY A 220 17.21 7.18 -10.82
CA GLY A 220 16.26 8.28 -10.86
C GLY A 220 14.81 7.83 -10.92
N LYS A 221 13.87 8.72 -10.59
CA LYS A 221 12.43 8.46 -10.63
C LYS A 221 12.03 7.70 -11.89
N LYS A 222 11.09 6.77 -11.78
CA LYS A 222 10.53 6.12 -12.96
C LYS A 222 9.77 7.13 -13.80
N LYS A 223 9.96 7.10 -15.11
CA LYS A 223 9.28 8.02 -16.04
C LYS A 223 7.99 7.42 -16.56
N ALA A 224 6.90 8.14 -16.42
CA ALA A 224 5.62 7.82 -17.02
C ALA A 224 5.28 8.87 -18.11
N LEU A 225 5.06 8.42 -19.33
CA LEU A 225 4.62 9.27 -20.44
C LEU A 225 3.13 9.07 -20.66
N LEU A 226 2.33 10.11 -20.39
CA LEU A 226 0.89 10.07 -20.56
C LEU A 226 0.52 10.67 -21.93
N LEU A 227 -0.02 9.87 -22.80
CA LEU A 227 -0.48 10.26 -24.13
C LEU A 227 -1.96 10.64 -24.07
N ALA A 228 -2.25 11.93 -24.25
CA ALA A 228 -3.59 12.46 -24.25
C ALA A 228 -4.12 12.57 -25.68
N GLY A 229 -5.18 11.83 -26.00
CA GLY A 229 -5.87 11.87 -27.28
C GLY A 229 -6.62 13.19 -27.52
N ASN A 230 -7.29 13.28 -28.66
CA ASN A 230 -8.17 14.40 -28.97
C ASN A 230 -9.43 14.34 -28.07
N PRO A 231 -9.92 15.46 -27.53
CA PRO A 231 -11.20 15.45 -26.81
C PRO A 231 -12.31 14.99 -27.75
N SER A 232 -13.21 14.18 -27.21
CA SER A 232 -14.38 13.65 -27.94
C SER A 232 -15.62 13.65 -27.06
N HIS A 233 -16.77 13.32 -27.64
CA HIS A 233 -18.06 13.32 -26.98
C HIS A 233 -18.48 14.72 -26.46
N GLY A 234 -19.39 14.82 -25.52
CA GLY A 234 -19.83 16.10 -24.98
C GLY A 234 -18.80 16.74 -24.03
N PHE A 235 -19.05 17.97 -23.61
CA PHE A 235 -18.20 18.72 -22.67
C PHE A 235 -17.95 17.91 -21.38
N GLY A 236 -16.70 17.72 -21.06
CA GLY A 236 -16.25 17.02 -19.83
C GLY A 236 -16.35 15.49 -19.89
N ALA A 237 -16.88 14.88 -20.97
CA ALA A 237 -17.03 13.42 -21.06
C ALA A 237 -15.70 12.72 -21.36
N HIS A 238 -15.03 13.06 -22.45
CA HIS A 238 -13.72 12.51 -22.84
C HIS A 238 -12.68 13.65 -22.96
N ASP A 239 -12.43 14.34 -21.85
CA ASP A 239 -11.38 15.34 -21.77
C ASP A 239 -10.03 14.67 -21.42
N HIS A 240 -9.46 14.04 -22.43
CA HIS A 240 -8.24 13.26 -22.30
C HIS A 240 -7.06 14.07 -21.74
N LEU A 241 -6.92 15.33 -22.15
CA LEU A 241 -5.81 16.18 -21.70
C LEU A 241 -5.96 16.54 -20.23
N SER A 242 -7.14 16.93 -19.79
CA SER A 242 -7.40 17.24 -18.38
C SER A 242 -7.22 16.01 -17.48
N GLY A 243 -7.73 14.85 -17.92
CA GLY A 243 -7.54 13.58 -17.20
C GLY A 243 -6.07 13.18 -17.08
N CYS A 244 -5.31 13.23 -18.16
CA CYS A 244 -3.86 12.99 -18.13
C CYS A 244 -3.12 14.00 -17.25
N THR A 245 -3.50 15.28 -17.28
CA THR A 245 -2.88 16.33 -16.45
C THR A 245 -3.12 16.06 -14.97
N LEU A 246 -4.34 15.71 -14.58
CA LEU A 246 -4.68 15.36 -13.20
C LEU A 246 -3.89 14.13 -12.72
N LEU A 247 -3.88 13.08 -13.54
CA LEU A 247 -3.14 11.85 -13.20
C LEU A 247 -1.64 12.09 -13.09
N ALA A 248 -1.04 12.85 -14.02
CA ALA A 248 0.38 13.20 -13.97
C ALA A 248 0.71 14.01 -12.71
N ARG A 249 -0.17 14.95 -12.32
CA ARG A 249 -0.02 15.70 -11.08
C ARG A 249 0.01 14.76 -9.86
N ILE A 250 -0.96 13.85 -9.72
CA ILE A 250 -1.03 12.87 -8.63
C ILE A 250 0.23 11.99 -8.60
N LEU A 251 0.67 11.49 -9.76
CA LEU A 251 1.88 10.68 -9.87
C LEU A 251 3.13 11.46 -9.44
N ASN A 252 3.27 12.71 -9.86
CA ASN A 252 4.40 13.58 -9.48
C ASN A 252 4.38 13.95 -7.99
N GLU A 253 3.21 14.20 -7.42
CA GLU A 253 3.02 14.48 -5.99
C GLU A 253 3.42 13.28 -5.12
N SER A 254 3.35 12.05 -5.63
CA SER A 254 3.85 10.86 -4.94
C SER A 254 5.37 10.90 -4.67
N GLY A 255 6.11 11.68 -5.42
CA GLY A 255 7.57 11.75 -5.38
C GLY A 255 8.30 10.53 -5.98
N LEU A 256 7.58 9.49 -6.38
CA LEU A 256 8.12 8.21 -6.87
C LEU A 256 8.25 8.16 -8.39
N VAL A 257 7.46 8.93 -9.10
CA VAL A 257 7.34 8.93 -10.55
C VAL A 257 7.63 10.34 -11.08
N ASP A 258 8.23 10.40 -12.26
CA ASP A 258 8.36 11.60 -13.09
C ASP A 258 7.39 11.45 -14.26
N ALA A 259 6.21 12.05 -14.12
CA ALA A 259 5.10 11.91 -15.06
C ALA A 259 5.01 13.14 -15.97
N GLU A 260 5.05 12.91 -17.28
CA GLU A 260 4.96 13.92 -18.32
C GLU A 260 3.71 13.69 -19.19
N VAL A 261 2.97 14.75 -19.50
CA VAL A 261 1.82 14.70 -20.41
C VAL A 261 2.24 15.12 -21.81
N HIS A 262 1.84 14.33 -22.81
CA HIS A 262 2.05 14.61 -24.23
C HIS A 262 0.68 14.63 -24.94
N SER A 263 0.28 15.82 -25.42
CA SER A 263 -0.96 15.98 -26.15
C SER A 263 -0.79 15.58 -27.60
N LEU A 264 -1.45 14.51 -28.03
CA LEU A 264 -1.44 14.05 -29.42
C LEU A 264 -2.07 15.07 -30.37
N LYS A 265 -3.05 15.88 -29.88
CA LYS A 265 -3.66 16.96 -30.64
C LYS A 265 -2.68 18.10 -30.93
N ALA A 266 -1.90 18.48 -29.93
CA ALA A 266 -1.03 19.67 -30.04
C ALA A 266 0.33 19.35 -30.65
N ALA A 267 0.87 18.13 -30.42
CA ALA A 267 2.25 17.78 -30.75
C ALA A 267 2.39 16.55 -31.66
N GLY A 268 1.28 15.91 -32.05
CA GLY A 268 1.31 14.67 -32.84
C GLY A 268 1.84 13.48 -32.06
N TRP A 269 2.33 12.47 -32.75
CA TRP A 269 2.93 11.30 -32.12
C TRP A 269 4.32 11.62 -31.53
N PRO A 270 4.67 11.09 -30.35
CA PRO A 270 5.96 11.38 -29.72
C PRO A 270 7.14 10.86 -30.53
N SER A 271 8.30 11.54 -30.40
CA SER A 271 9.55 11.04 -31.00
C SER A 271 10.02 9.72 -30.38
N ASP A 272 10.85 8.98 -31.09
CA ASP A 272 11.44 7.73 -30.61
C ASP A 272 12.21 7.91 -29.31
N GLU A 273 12.96 9.01 -29.18
CA GLU A 273 13.74 9.31 -27.98
C GLU A 273 12.80 9.56 -26.78
N LYS A 274 11.69 10.26 -26.99
CA LYS A 274 10.71 10.53 -25.95
C LYS A 274 10.05 9.26 -25.46
N LEU A 275 9.59 8.41 -26.38
CA LEU A 275 9.02 7.10 -26.06
C LEU A 275 10.04 6.20 -25.36
N ALA A 276 11.26 6.13 -25.88
CA ALA A 276 12.34 5.30 -25.31
C ALA A 276 12.79 5.76 -23.92
N SER A 277 12.56 7.04 -23.56
CA SER A 277 12.88 7.56 -22.24
C SER A 277 11.90 7.10 -21.15
N ALA A 278 10.69 6.64 -21.53
CA ALA A 278 9.64 6.26 -20.62
C ALA A 278 9.80 4.81 -20.11
N ASN A 279 9.58 4.60 -18.82
CA ASN A 279 9.42 3.27 -18.24
C ASN A 279 8.01 2.74 -18.43
N THR A 280 7.03 3.63 -18.57
CA THR A 280 5.62 3.29 -18.79
C THR A 280 5.00 4.33 -19.73
N VAL A 281 4.26 3.85 -20.72
CA VAL A 281 3.41 4.68 -21.59
C VAL A 281 1.96 4.46 -21.16
N ILE A 282 1.28 5.54 -20.82
CA ILE A 282 -0.11 5.55 -20.41
C ILE A 282 -0.91 6.25 -21.50
N ILE A 283 -1.93 5.61 -22.08
CA ILE A 283 -2.77 6.24 -23.08
C ILE A 283 -4.19 6.47 -22.54
N TYR A 284 -4.66 7.69 -22.71
CA TYR A 284 -6.06 8.07 -22.55
C TYR A 284 -6.52 8.77 -23.82
N SER A 285 -7.27 8.04 -24.63
CA SER A 285 -7.73 8.47 -25.94
C SER A 285 -8.99 7.72 -26.34
N ASP A 286 -9.62 8.16 -27.43
CA ASP A 286 -10.64 7.32 -28.09
C ASP A 286 -9.99 6.05 -28.65
N GLY A 287 -10.81 5.02 -28.78
CA GLY A 287 -10.46 3.70 -29.24
C GLY A 287 -10.91 3.37 -30.65
N GLY A 288 -11.09 2.08 -30.89
CA GLY A 288 -11.57 1.52 -32.17
C GLY A 288 -10.58 1.68 -33.31
N GLY A 289 -11.09 1.83 -34.52
CA GLY A 289 -10.29 1.99 -35.73
C GLY A 289 -9.39 3.23 -35.75
N GLY A 290 -9.76 4.28 -34.98
CA GLY A 290 -9.00 5.51 -34.81
C GLY A 290 -7.99 5.52 -33.66
N HIS A 291 -7.83 4.41 -32.95
CA HIS A 291 -6.92 4.35 -31.81
C HIS A 291 -5.48 4.72 -32.21
N PRO A 292 -4.82 5.67 -31.51
CA PRO A 292 -3.49 6.16 -31.92
C PRO A 292 -2.43 5.06 -32.02
N PHE A 293 -2.51 3.99 -31.26
CA PHE A 293 -1.56 2.89 -31.29
C PHE A 293 -1.63 2.06 -32.58
N ASN A 294 -2.76 2.05 -33.30
CA ASN A 294 -2.93 1.24 -34.49
C ASN A 294 -1.87 1.51 -35.59
N ALA A 295 -1.39 2.75 -35.68
CA ALA A 295 -0.37 3.14 -36.66
C ALA A 295 1.07 2.90 -36.15
N HIS A 296 1.27 2.48 -34.89
CA HIS A 296 2.57 2.45 -34.22
C HIS A 296 2.87 1.12 -33.52
N LEU A 297 2.22 0.03 -33.96
CA LEU A 297 2.30 -1.28 -33.29
C LEU A 297 3.74 -1.82 -33.20
N ASP A 298 4.54 -1.73 -34.26
CA ASP A 298 5.91 -2.22 -34.26
C ASP A 298 6.82 -1.42 -33.32
N GLN A 299 6.66 -0.09 -33.30
CA GLN A 299 7.39 0.80 -32.41
C GLN A 299 7.09 0.49 -30.95
N LEU A 300 5.80 0.36 -30.59
CA LEU A 300 5.38 0.03 -29.24
C LEU A 300 5.81 -1.39 -28.84
N ASN A 301 5.75 -2.35 -29.77
CA ASN A 301 6.24 -3.69 -29.54
C ASN A 301 7.75 -3.73 -29.25
N ALA A 302 8.54 -2.91 -29.91
CA ALA A 302 9.97 -2.77 -29.63
C ALA A 302 10.24 -2.16 -28.24
N LEU A 303 9.36 -1.27 -27.75
CA LEU A 303 9.44 -0.68 -26.41
C LEU A 303 9.05 -1.72 -25.33
N THR A 304 7.96 -2.43 -25.51
CA THR A 304 7.51 -3.45 -24.55
C THR A 304 8.50 -4.61 -24.44
N ALA A 305 9.12 -5.00 -25.56
CA ALA A 305 10.20 -5.99 -25.56
C ALA A 305 11.44 -5.54 -24.74
N LYS A 306 11.64 -4.24 -24.55
CA LYS A 306 12.67 -3.65 -23.67
C LYS A 306 12.21 -3.43 -22.23
N GLY A 307 10.97 -3.78 -21.91
CA GLY A 307 10.41 -3.70 -20.58
C GLY A 307 9.62 -2.41 -20.28
N THR A 308 9.26 -1.61 -21.29
CA THR A 308 8.34 -0.47 -21.12
C THR A 308 6.92 -1.00 -20.90
N GLY A 309 6.27 -0.58 -19.80
CA GLY A 309 4.88 -0.93 -19.50
C GLY A 309 3.89 -0.16 -20.37
N ILE A 310 2.75 -0.76 -20.69
CA ILE A 310 1.62 -0.11 -21.36
C ILE A 310 0.44 -0.05 -20.41
N VAL A 311 -0.22 1.11 -20.30
CA VAL A 311 -1.47 1.31 -19.55
C VAL A 311 -2.48 1.99 -20.45
N CYS A 312 -3.67 1.41 -20.57
CA CYS A 312 -4.78 1.95 -21.33
C CYS A 312 -5.89 2.41 -20.38
N ILE A 313 -6.35 3.66 -20.53
CA ILE A 313 -7.40 4.22 -19.69
C ILE A 313 -8.69 4.29 -20.50
N HIS A 314 -9.77 3.73 -19.93
CA HIS A 314 -11.14 3.79 -20.41
C HIS A 314 -11.23 3.36 -21.89
N TYR A 315 -11.72 4.19 -22.78
CA TYR A 315 -11.89 3.90 -24.21
C TYR A 315 -10.57 3.58 -24.94
N GLY A 316 -9.41 3.96 -24.36
CA GLY A 316 -8.09 3.59 -24.85
C GLY A 316 -7.77 2.09 -24.78
N VAL A 317 -8.64 1.24 -24.27
CA VAL A 317 -8.52 -0.21 -24.30
C VAL A 317 -9.18 -0.84 -25.51
N GLU A 318 -9.96 -0.06 -26.30
CA GLU A 318 -10.70 -0.54 -27.46
C GLU A 318 -9.82 -0.47 -28.72
N VAL A 319 -9.62 -1.64 -29.35
CA VAL A 319 -8.91 -1.76 -30.63
C VAL A 319 -9.56 -2.78 -31.54
N PRO A 320 -9.39 -2.68 -32.85
CA PRO A 320 -9.91 -3.69 -33.79
C PRO A 320 -9.28 -5.06 -33.54
N LYS A 321 -10.07 -6.12 -33.81
CA LYS A 321 -9.57 -7.48 -33.91
C LYS A 321 -8.48 -7.59 -35.00
N GLY A 322 -7.54 -8.48 -34.79
CA GLY A 322 -6.39 -8.69 -35.69
C GLY A 322 -5.12 -8.02 -35.14
N PRO A 323 -4.26 -7.40 -35.94
CA PRO A 323 -2.93 -6.96 -35.49
C PRO A 323 -2.91 -6.12 -34.24
N SER A 324 -3.84 -5.19 -34.09
CA SER A 324 -3.96 -4.35 -32.87
C SER A 324 -4.42 -5.17 -31.68
N GLY A 325 -5.50 -5.97 -31.84
CA GLY A 325 -6.00 -6.84 -30.76
C GLY A 325 -4.96 -7.85 -30.31
N ASP A 326 -4.22 -8.46 -31.23
CA ASP A 326 -3.16 -9.42 -30.93
C ASP A 326 -2.04 -8.76 -30.09
N LYS A 327 -1.65 -7.52 -30.42
CA LYS A 327 -0.65 -6.78 -29.63
C LYS A 327 -1.17 -6.38 -28.25
N PHE A 328 -2.45 -6.02 -28.13
CA PHE A 328 -3.04 -5.71 -26.83
C PHE A 328 -3.14 -6.95 -25.95
N LEU A 329 -3.42 -8.14 -26.51
CA LEU A 329 -3.32 -9.40 -25.76
C LEU A 329 -1.89 -9.62 -25.23
N ASP A 330 -0.86 -9.33 -26.04
CA ASP A 330 0.54 -9.45 -25.62
C ASP A 330 0.94 -8.43 -24.56
N TRP A 331 0.50 -7.16 -24.69
CA TRP A 331 0.98 -6.06 -23.85
C TRP A 331 0.17 -5.89 -22.57
N THR A 332 -1.16 -6.01 -22.68
CA THR A 332 -2.10 -5.73 -21.58
C THR A 332 -2.91 -6.94 -21.14
N GLY A 333 -2.77 -8.06 -21.85
CA GLY A 333 -3.49 -9.30 -21.53
C GLY A 333 -4.96 -9.31 -21.95
N GLY A 334 -5.49 -8.18 -22.44
CA GLY A 334 -6.87 -8.09 -22.90
C GLY A 334 -7.17 -6.77 -23.61
N TYR A 335 -8.30 -6.72 -24.32
CA TYR A 335 -8.79 -5.53 -25.00
C TYR A 335 -10.31 -5.59 -25.20
N PHE A 336 -10.91 -4.41 -25.38
CA PHE A 336 -12.29 -4.29 -25.82
C PHE A 336 -12.33 -4.42 -27.34
N GLU A 337 -13.14 -5.37 -27.87
CA GLU A 337 -13.30 -5.60 -29.31
C GLU A 337 -14.57 -4.89 -29.82
N PRO A 338 -14.48 -3.94 -30.77
CA PRO A 338 -15.65 -3.34 -31.38
C PRO A 338 -16.63 -4.39 -31.92
N ASN A 339 -17.92 -4.16 -31.76
CA ASN A 339 -19.00 -5.06 -32.14
C ASN A 339 -19.05 -6.42 -31.40
N TRP A 340 -18.18 -6.64 -30.40
CA TRP A 340 -18.17 -7.84 -29.58
C TRP A 340 -18.33 -7.52 -28.08
N SER A 341 -17.50 -6.68 -27.53
CA SER A 341 -17.52 -6.26 -26.12
C SER A 341 -18.64 -5.26 -25.85
N VAL A 342 -19.06 -5.09 -24.61
CA VAL A 342 -20.20 -4.28 -24.22
C VAL A 342 -19.82 -3.30 -23.09
N ASN A 343 -20.38 -2.08 -23.12
CA ASN A 343 -20.00 -0.97 -22.24
C ASN A 343 -21.23 -0.29 -21.57
N PRO A 344 -22.06 -1.01 -20.82
CA PRO A 344 -23.19 -0.39 -20.10
C PRO A 344 -22.73 0.34 -18.83
N HIS A 345 -23.64 1.20 -18.32
CA HIS A 345 -23.46 1.85 -17.03
C HIS A 345 -24.19 1.09 -15.94
N TRP A 346 -23.54 0.89 -14.79
CA TRP A 346 -24.17 0.46 -13.54
C TRP A 346 -23.35 0.84 -12.31
N VAL A 347 -23.96 0.72 -11.12
CA VAL A 347 -23.27 0.89 -9.86
C VAL A 347 -22.56 -0.41 -9.50
N ALA A 348 -21.28 -0.51 -9.83
CA ALA A 348 -20.45 -1.63 -9.43
C ALA A 348 -20.02 -1.53 -7.97
N LYS A 349 -19.84 -2.69 -7.29
CA LYS A 349 -19.49 -2.78 -5.86
C LYS A 349 -18.25 -3.63 -5.67
N TYR A 350 -17.16 -3.01 -5.26
CA TYR A 350 -15.88 -3.67 -5.04
C TYR A 350 -15.60 -3.80 -3.56
N ASN A 351 -15.90 -4.97 -3.00
CA ASN A 351 -15.74 -5.26 -1.57
C ASN A 351 -14.51 -6.13 -1.27
N LYS A 352 -13.93 -6.75 -2.29
CA LYS A 352 -12.77 -7.64 -2.18
C LYS A 352 -11.80 -7.33 -3.33
N PHE A 353 -10.52 -7.40 -3.01
CA PHE A 353 -9.44 -7.18 -3.97
C PHE A 353 -8.45 -8.34 -3.86
N PRO A 354 -7.79 -8.74 -4.96
CA PRO A 354 -6.68 -9.69 -4.88
C PRO A 354 -5.51 -9.07 -4.10
N GLU A 355 -4.66 -9.90 -3.53
CA GLU A 355 -3.40 -9.43 -2.95
C GLU A 355 -2.43 -9.05 -4.08
N HIS A 356 -2.39 -7.77 -4.41
CA HIS A 356 -1.60 -7.23 -5.52
C HIS A 356 -1.05 -5.83 -5.18
N PRO A 357 0.14 -5.44 -5.69
CA PRO A 357 0.70 -4.11 -5.41
C PRO A 357 -0.23 -2.93 -5.73
N VAL A 358 -1.04 -3.01 -6.80
CA VAL A 358 -1.99 -1.95 -7.17
C VAL A 358 -3.22 -1.87 -6.26
N THR A 359 -3.50 -2.90 -5.48
CA THR A 359 -4.64 -2.91 -4.53
C THR A 359 -4.23 -2.53 -3.12
N ARG A 360 -2.95 -2.24 -2.92
CA ARG A 360 -2.43 -1.84 -1.61
C ARG A 360 -3.07 -0.55 -1.13
N GLY A 361 -3.75 -0.61 0.02
CA GLY A 361 -4.44 0.54 0.60
C GLY A 361 -5.78 0.89 -0.04
N VAL A 362 -6.20 0.19 -1.11
CA VAL A 362 -7.52 0.37 -1.70
C VAL A 362 -8.58 -0.14 -0.73
N LYS A 363 -9.52 0.74 -0.37
CA LYS A 363 -10.66 0.38 0.49
C LYS A 363 -11.85 -0.05 -0.38
N PRO A 364 -12.78 -0.85 0.14
CA PRO A 364 -14.04 -1.15 -0.54
C PRO A 364 -14.76 0.13 -0.99
N PHE A 365 -15.25 0.13 -2.21
CA PHE A 365 -15.99 1.25 -2.77
C PHE A 365 -17.07 0.78 -3.74
N SER A 366 -17.99 1.68 -4.05
CA SER A 366 -18.95 1.50 -5.15
C SER A 366 -18.99 2.78 -5.98
N THR A 367 -19.16 2.63 -7.28
CA THR A 367 -19.28 3.77 -8.19
C THR A 367 -20.15 3.42 -9.38
N ASN A 368 -20.94 4.41 -9.84
CA ASN A 368 -21.62 4.32 -11.11
C ASN A 368 -20.67 4.78 -12.22
N ASP A 369 -20.44 3.90 -13.17
CA ASP A 369 -19.54 4.20 -14.27
C ASP A 369 -19.93 3.37 -15.50
N GLU A 370 -19.27 3.64 -16.64
CA GLU A 370 -19.34 2.81 -17.82
C GLU A 370 -18.38 1.62 -17.65
N TRP A 371 -18.96 0.43 -17.47
CA TRP A 371 -18.19 -0.79 -17.24
C TRP A 371 -18.16 -1.66 -18.48
N TYR A 372 -17.03 -2.35 -18.72
CA TYR A 372 -16.82 -3.17 -19.88
C TYR A 372 -16.93 -4.65 -19.56
N TYR A 373 -17.69 -5.42 -20.34
CA TYR A 373 -17.72 -6.87 -20.24
C TYR A 373 -17.71 -7.53 -21.62
N HIS A 374 -17.53 -8.87 -21.69
CA HIS A 374 -17.19 -9.61 -22.91
C HIS A 374 -15.93 -9.09 -23.61
N MET A 375 -14.98 -8.60 -22.84
CA MET A 375 -13.65 -8.24 -23.37
C MET A 375 -12.91 -9.49 -23.84
N ARG A 376 -11.95 -9.30 -24.73
CA ARG A 376 -11.02 -10.35 -25.13
C ARG A 376 -9.87 -10.40 -24.13
N PHE A 377 -9.55 -11.60 -23.67
CA PHE A 377 -8.41 -11.86 -22.80
C PHE A 377 -7.53 -12.98 -23.40
N VAL A 378 -6.29 -13.04 -22.98
CA VAL A 378 -5.41 -14.17 -23.25
C VAL A 378 -6.03 -15.46 -22.72
N GLU A 379 -5.84 -16.56 -23.40
CA GLU A 379 -6.38 -17.85 -23.02
C GLU A 379 -5.97 -18.23 -21.59
N GLY A 380 -6.95 -18.63 -20.77
CA GLY A 380 -6.75 -18.99 -19.36
C GLY A 380 -6.26 -17.85 -18.47
N MET A 381 -6.42 -16.61 -18.87
CA MET A 381 -5.94 -15.43 -18.11
C MET A 381 -4.45 -15.50 -17.74
N LYS A 382 -3.65 -16.13 -18.59
CA LYS A 382 -2.24 -16.36 -18.31
C LYS A 382 -1.48 -15.05 -18.12
N ASN A 383 -0.85 -14.90 -16.93
CA ASN A 383 -0.13 -13.69 -16.51
C ASN A 383 -1.03 -12.43 -16.39
N VAL A 384 -2.33 -12.60 -16.28
CA VAL A 384 -3.29 -11.52 -16.04
C VAL A 384 -3.87 -11.68 -14.63
N THR A 385 -3.86 -10.61 -13.86
CA THR A 385 -4.50 -10.58 -12.54
C THR A 385 -5.71 -9.66 -12.59
N PRO A 386 -6.94 -10.17 -12.51
CA PRO A 386 -8.14 -9.34 -12.39
C PRO A 386 -8.08 -8.55 -11.08
N ILE A 387 -8.16 -7.23 -11.16
CA ILE A 387 -8.08 -6.35 -9.98
C ILE A 387 -9.48 -5.96 -9.49
N LEU A 388 -10.37 -5.59 -10.40
CA LEU A 388 -11.76 -5.25 -10.14
C LEU A 388 -12.63 -6.23 -10.90
N THR A 389 -13.54 -6.91 -10.20
CA THR A 389 -14.52 -7.84 -10.78
C THR A 389 -15.88 -7.57 -10.19
N ASP A 390 -16.89 -7.52 -11.06
CA ASP A 390 -18.30 -7.39 -10.65
C ASP A 390 -19.18 -8.09 -11.67
N MET A 391 -20.41 -8.39 -11.28
CA MET A 391 -21.41 -9.00 -12.16
C MET A 391 -22.31 -7.92 -12.77
N PRO A 392 -22.40 -7.82 -14.11
CA PRO A 392 -23.29 -6.86 -14.73
C PRO A 392 -24.73 -7.15 -14.34
N PRO A 393 -25.50 -6.13 -13.89
CA PRO A 393 -26.91 -6.30 -13.57
C PRO A 393 -27.72 -6.77 -14.77
N ARG A 394 -28.76 -7.57 -14.51
CA ARG A 394 -29.58 -8.18 -15.56
C ARG A 394 -30.15 -7.16 -16.55
N GLU A 395 -30.51 -5.99 -16.09
CA GLU A 395 -31.01 -4.88 -16.91
C GLU A 395 -29.99 -4.36 -17.92
N THR A 396 -28.71 -4.55 -17.69
CA THR A 396 -27.64 -4.13 -18.62
C THR A 396 -27.47 -5.10 -19.78
N LEU A 397 -28.04 -6.31 -19.68
CA LEU A 397 -27.92 -7.37 -20.68
C LEU A 397 -28.92 -7.21 -21.81
N SER A 398 -29.91 -6.30 -21.68
CA SER A 398 -31.01 -6.11 -22.63
C SER A 398 -30.87 -4.87 -23.54
N ARG A 399 -29.65 -4.40 -23.79
CA ARG A 399 -29.39 -3.23 -24.64
C ARG A 399 -29.94 -3.43 -26.07
N PRO A 400 -30.49 -2.36 -26.72
CA PRO A 400 -30.90 -2.39 -28.11
C PRO A 400 -29.77 -2.77 -29.06
N ASP A 401 -30.07 -3.34 -30.22
CA ASP A 401 -29.06 -3.67 -31.20
C ASP A 401 -28.26 -2.43 -31.61
N GLY A 402 -26.98 -2.48 -31.30
CA GLY A 402 -25.97 -1.45 -31.55
C GLY A 402 -24.70 -2.09 -32.05
N PRO A 403 -23.57 -1.42 -31.87
CA PRO A 403 -22.23 -1.93 -32.32
C PRO A 403 -21.84 -3.32 -31.80
N HIS A 404 -22.57 -3.88 -30.83
CA HIS A 404 -22.31 -5.16 -30.18
C HIS A 404 -23.04 -6.36 -30.81
N SER A 405 -23.67 -6.18 -31.96
CA SER A 405 -24.49 -7.20 -32.63
C SER A 405 -23.71 -8.42 -33.12
N GLY A 406 -22.38 -8.34 -33.20
CA GLY A 406 -21.49 -9.44 -33.59
C GLY A 406 -21.30 -10.53 -32.54
N ASN A 407 -21.60 -10.27 -31.26
CA ASN A 407 -21.43 -11.23 -30.20
C ASN A 407 -22.67 -12.10 -30.02
N PRO A 408 -22.61 -13.43 -30.34
CA PRO A 408 -23.77 -14.32 -30.23
C PRO A 408 -24.26 -14.47 -28.79
N ASP A 409 -23.38 -14.33 -27.78
CA ASP A 409 -23.74 -14.44 -26.36
C ASP A 409 -24.60 -13.23 -25.94
N VAL A 410 -24.27 -12.03 -26.37
CA VAL A 410 -25.09 -10.83 -26.14
C VAL A 410 -26.43 -10.96 -26.86
N ARG A 411 -26.46 -11.54 -28.06
CA ARG A 411 -27.71 -11.83 -28.81
C ARG A 411 -28.59 -12.83 -28.10
N ALA A 412 -28.04 -13.92 -27.59
CA ALA A 412 -28.76 -14.95 -26.85
C ALA A 412 -29.43 -14.38 -25.58
N LEU A 413 -28.71 -13.48 -24.88
CA LEU A 413 -29.24 -12.76 -23.70
C LEU A 413 -30.46 -11.90 -24.01
N ARG A 414 -30.55 -11.32 -25.21
CA ARG A 414 -31.67 -10.48 -25.64
C ARG A 414 -32.95 -11.26 -25.99
N ILE A 415 -32.81 -12.49 -26.46
CA ILE A 415 -33.94 -13.29 -26.97
C ILE A 415 -34.70 -14.01 -25.84
N GLY A 416 -34.40 -13.71 -24.57
CA GLY A 416 -35.16 -14.26 -23.43
C GLY A 416 -34.86 -15.74 -23.13
N HIS A 417 -33.76 -16.26 -23.54
CA HIS A 417 -33.35 -17.65 -23.25
C HIS A 417 -32.81 -17.85 -21.83
N PHE A 418 -32.95 -16.87 -20.92
CA PHE A 418 -32.65 -17.03 -19.49
C PHE A 418 -33.75 -17.74 -18.67
N GLY A 419 -34.53 -18.53 -19.31
CA GLY A 419 -35.53 -19.31 -18.65
C GLY A 419 -35.24 -20.77 -18.66
N ARG A 420 -34.14 -21.25 -18.10
CA ARG A 420 -34.00 -22.62 -17.52
C ARG A 420 -32.54 -22.96 -17.29
N SER A 421 -32.25 -23.14 -16.05
CA SER A 421 -31.22 -23.89 -15.35
C SER A 421 -30.09 -23.06 -14.73
N GLU A 422 -29.84 -23.35 -13.46
CA GLU A 422 -28.73 -22.83 -12.66
C GLU A 422 -27.36 -23.13 -13.25
N GLU A 423 -27.26 -24.10 -14.17
CA GLU A 423 -26.02 -24.48 -14.86
C GLU A 423 -25.51 -23.39 -15.81
N HIS A 424 -26.40 -22.63 -16.45
CA HIS A 424 -25.99 -21.53 -17.34
C HIS A 424 -25.55 -20.25 -16.60
N THR A 425 -25.99 -20.06 -15.37
CA THR A 425 -25.53 -18.94 -14.53
C THR A 425 -24.09 -19.14 -14.06
N SER A 426 -23.66 -20.37 -13.82
CA SER A 426 -22.26 -20.66 -13.44
C SER A 426 -21.28 -20.52 -14.65
N GLU A 427 -21.69 -20.87 -15.85
CA GLU A 427 -20.88 -20.65 -17.05
C GLU A 427 -20.78 -19.18 -17.45
N LEU A 428 -21.85 -18.40 -17.27
CA LEU A 428 -21.83 -16.95 -17.45
C LEU A 428 -20.98 -16.27 -16.37
N GLN A 429 -21.05 -16.75 -15.14
CA GLN A 429 -20.21 -16.27 -14.03
C GLN A 429 -18.72 -16.48 -14.29
N SER A 430 -18.35 -17.57 -14.98
CA SER A 430 -16.95 -17.83 -15.37
C SER A 430 -16.49 -17.07 -16.63
N ARG A 431 -17.43 -16.47 -17.41
CA ARG A 431 -17.15 -15.77 -18.67
C ARG A 431 -17.28 -14.24 -18.58
N VAL A 432 -17.76 -13.72 -17.47
CA VAL A 432 -17.96 -12.27 -17.27
C VAL A 432 -16.92 -11.76 -16.27
N ASP A 433 -15.67 -11.79 -16.67
CA ASP A 433 -14.61 -11.08 -15.95
C ASP A 433 -14.56 -9.64 -16.44
N ILE A 434 -14.99 -8.73 -15.58
CA ILE A 434 -14.93 -7.30 -15.85
C ILE A 434 -13.64 -6.78 -15.22
N SER A 435 -12.67 -6.48 -16.06
CA SER A 435 -11.47 -5.77 -15.64
C SER A 435 -11.57 -4.32 -16.02
N TYR A 436 -11.84 -3.47 -15.04
CA TYR A 436 -11.65 -2.04 -15.20
C TYR A 436 -10.18 -1.72 -14.93
N ALA A 437 -9.53 -1.10 -15.91
CA ALA A 437 -8.09 -0.89 -15.95
C ALA A 437 -7.30 -2.22 -15.93
N VAL A 438 -7.04 -2.76 -17.11
CA VAL A 438 -6.05 -3.83 -17.28
C VAL A 438 -4.67 -3.24 -17.03
N PHE A 439 -4.19 -3.33 -15.79
CA PHE A 439 -2.81 -3.07 -15.47
C PHE A 439 -2.04 -4.36 -15.72
N CYS A 440 -1.38 -4.47 -16.86
CA CYS A 440 -0.36 -5.51 -17.06
C CYS A 440 0.96 -5.00 -16.50
N LEU A 441 1.35 -5.54 -15.38
CA LEU A 441 2.72 -5.50 -14.90
C LEU A 441 3.40 -6.81 -15.34
N LYS A 442 4.27 -6.74 -16.33
CA LYS A 442 5.28 -7.76 -16.58
C LYS A 442 6.45 -7.56 -15.63
#